data_6e20728e0a70f63616d630f7ddb6afc3
#
_entry.id   6e20728e0a70f63616d630f7ddb6afc3
#
_cell.length_a   1.000
_cell.length_b   1.000
_cell.length_c   1.000
_cell.angle_alpha   90.00
_cell.angle_beta   90.00
_cell.angle_gamma   90.00
#
_symmetry.space_group_name_H-M   'P 1'
#
loop_
_entity.id
_entity.type
_entity.pdbx_description
1 polymer ?
#
loop_
_entity_poly.entity_id
_entity_poly.type
_entity_poly.pdbx_seq_one_letter_code
_entity_poly.pdbx_strand_id
1 'polypeptide(L)'
;MLGGDLVTAWAPTAPAAILGLLAAFGREPGLAGVEIHDGPAVTASAALEAVIVGWYGIKGDALSVEAEITSAGLTAHPGREVYAILCAVMVRDGSGDIAAARTRAYALVSSCGSAIAADQKLGGAVMLARLGRVSLAQSQDEFGALAVIEFTVPCDAFTGR
;
A
#
# COMPACT_ATOMS: atom_id res chain seq x y z
N MET A 1 -16.80 -2.83 -31.99
CA MET A 1 -15.43 -3.15 -31.53
C MET A 1 -14.70 -1.93 -31.02
N LEU A 2 -14.90 -0.77 -31.62
CA LEU A 2 -14.28 0.49 -31.16
C LEU A 2 -14.82 0.96 -29.79
N GLY A 3 -16.04 0.62 -29.41
CA GLY A 3 -16.62 1.03 -28.13
C GLY A 3 -16.05 0.32 -26.91
N GLY A 4 -15.58 -0.91 -27.04
CA GLY A 4 -14.95 -1.67 -25.94
C GLY A 4 -13.57 -1.13 -25.57
N ASP A 5 -12.80 -0.74 -26.57
CA ASP A 5 -11.44 -0.22 -26.37
C ASP A 5 -11.45 1.16 -25.71
N LEU A 6 -12.44 2.00 -26.02
CA LEU A 6 -12.58 3.32 -25.40
C LEU A 6 -12.94 3.24 -23.92
N VAL A 7 -13.78 2.29 -23.52
CA VAL A 7 -14.15 2.07 -22.12
C VAL A 7 -12.92 1.59 -21.33
N THR A 8 -12.14 0.66 -21.90
CA THR A 8 -10.94 0.12 -21.27
C THR A 8 -9.82 1.16 -21.14
N ALA A 9 -9.70 2.06 -22.14
CA ALA A 9 -8.66 3.10 -22.15
C ALA A 9 -8.76 4.08 -20.99
N TRP A 10 -9.92 4.20 -20.33
CA TRP A 10 -10.10 5.07 -19.18
C TRP A 10 -10.24 4.30 -17.86
N ALA A 11 -9.98 3.00 -17.86
CA ALA A 11 -10.05 2.20 -16.63
C ALA A 11 -8.94 2.59 -15.66
N PRO A 12 -9.27 2.94 -14.41
CA PRO A 12 -8.27 3.22 -13.39
C PRO A 12 -7.38 2.00 -13.11
N THR A 13 -6.10 2.25 -12.85
CA THR A 13 -5.11 1.19 -12.63
C THR A 13 -4.97 0.76 -11.16
N ALA A 14 -5.56 1.50 -10.23
CA ALA A 14 -5.42 1.25 -8.80
C ALA A 14 -5.76 -0.20 -8.37
N PRO A 15 -6.83 -0.83 -8.88
CA PRO A 15 -7.11 -2.23 -8.53
C PRO A 15 -5.97 -3.18 -8.88
N ALA A 16 -5.42 -3.06 -10.09
CA ALA A 16 -4.30 -3.89 -10.54
C ALA A 16 -3.01 -3.55 -9.77
N ALA A 17 -2.79 -2.28 -9.44
CA ALA A 17 -1.65 -1.84 -8.64
C ALA A 17 -1.71 -2.41 -7.22
N ILE A 18 -2.87 -2.43 -6.60
CA ILE A 18 -3.07 -3.05 -5.27
C ILE A 18 -2.72 -4.54 -5.33
N LEU A 19 -3.23 -5.26 -6.33
CA LEU A 19 -2.90 -6.69 -6.50
C LEU A 19 -1.40 -6.91 -6.74
N GLY A 20 -0.77 -6.06 -7.54
CA GLY A 20 0.68 -6.10 -7.77
C GLY A 20 1.49 -5.84 -6.51
N LEU A 21 1.03 -4.91 -5.69
CA LEU A 21 1.66 -4.58 -4.41
C LEU A 21 1.54 -5.74 -3.41
N LEU A 22 0.36 -6.34 -3.30
CA LEU A 22 0.15 -7.53 -2.46
C LEU A 22 1.06 -8.68 -2.90
N ALA A 23 1.19 -8.91 -4.20
CA ALA A 23 2.08 -9.94 -4.74
C ALA A 23 3.56 -9.64 -4.45
N ALA A 24 3.98 -8.37 -4.59
CA ALA A 24 5.35 -7.96 -4.28
C ALA A 24 5.69 -8.19 -2.80
N PHE A 25 4.79 -7.82 -1.91
CA PHE A 25 4.98 -8.04 -0.47
C PHE A 25 4.98 -9.54 -0.13
N GLY A 26 4.15 -10.33 -0.78
CA GLY A 26 4.11 -11.78 -0.60
C GLY A 26 5.40 -12.50 -1.00
N ARG A 27 6.19 -11.90 -1.89
CA ARG A 27 7.49 -12.44 -2.33
C ARG A 27 8.68 -11.93 -1.53
N GLU A 28 8.49 -10.91 -0.71
CA GLU A 28 9.60 -10.27 0.01
C GLU A 28 10.06 -11.13 1.18
N PRO A 29 11.34 -11.59 1.20
CA PRO A 29 11.84 -12.42 2.31
C PRO A 29 11.77 -11.73 3.67
N GLY A 30 11.95 -10.41 3.71
CA GLY A 30 11.87 -9.63 4.95
C GLY A 30 10.47 -9.55 5.54
N LEU A 31 9.44 -9.96 4.80
CA LEU A 31 8.05 -10.02 5.25
C LEU A 31 7.57 -11.46 5.50
N ALA A 32 8.48 -12.44 5.51
CA ALA A 32 8.13 -13.81 5.82
C ALA A 32 7.51 -13.92 7.21
N GLY A 33 6.38 -14.61 7.33
CA GLY A 33 5.65 -14.76 8.59
C GLY A 33 4.81 -13.55 9.01
N VAL A 34 4.85 -12.46 8.25
CA VAL A 34 4.01 -11.28 8.48
C VAL A 34 2.70 -11.46 7.72
N GLU A 35 1.57 -11.17 8.37
CA GLU A 35 0.27 -11.16 7.67
C GLU A 35 0.19 -9.98 6.71
N ILE A 36 -0.28 -10.24 5.50
CA ILE A 36 -0.48 -9.20 4.48
C ILE A 36 -1.97 -9.17 4.15
N HIS A 37 -2.60 -8.03 4.39
CA HIS A 37 -4.03 -7.85 4.23
C HIS A 37 -4.34 -6.95 3.03
N ASP A 38 -5.35 -7.35 2.26
CA ASP A 38 -5.98 -6.53 1.24
C ASP A 38 -7.11 -5.73 1.89
N GLY A 39 -6.84 -4.49 2.20
CA GLY A 39 -7.74 -3.64 2.97
C GLY A 39 -7.73 -3.93 4.47
N PRO A 40 -8.52 -3.19 5.24
CA PRO A 40 -8.61 -3.40 6.68
C PRO A 40 -9.14 -4.80 7.02
N ALA A 41 -8.58 -5.39 8.07
CA ALA A 41 -9.04 -6.71 8.52
C ALA A 41 -10.50 -6.65 9.01
N VAL A 42 -11.30 -7.63 8.60
CA VAL A 42 -12.72 -7.73 8.99
C VAL A 42 -12.88 -8.13 10.45
N THR A 43 -11.93 -8.89 10.96
CA THR A 43 -11.89 -9.34 12.36
C THR A 43 -10.58 -8.89 13.00
N ALA A 44 -10.61 -8.67 14.32
CA ALA A 44 -9.40 -8.39 15.06
C ALA A 44 -8.41 -9.54 14.83
N SER A 45 -7.32 -9.25 14.11
CA SER A 45 -6.28 -10.24 13.91
C SER A 45 -5.51 -10.46 15.20
N ALA A 46 -5.25 -11.72 15.52
CA ALA A 46 -4.33 -12.08 16.59
C ALA A 46 -2.86 -11.93 16.15
N ALA A 47 -2.61 -11.55 14.91
CA ALA A 47 -1.26 -11.37 14.41
C ALA A 47 -0.54 -10.25 15.15
N LEU A 48 0.69 -10.54 15.55
CA LEU A 48 1.56 -9.56 16.18
C LEU A 48 2.19 -8.60 15.17
N GLU A 49 2.24 -8.99 13.91
CA GLU A 49 2.82 -8.23 12.81
C GLU A 49 1.93 -8.34 11.58
N ALA A 50 1.60 -7.20 10.98
CA ALA A 50 0.77 -7.15 9.78
C ALA A 50 1.17 -5.99 8.87
N VAL A 51 0.98 -6.20 7.56
CA VAL A 51 1.03 -5.15 6.55
C VAL A 51 -0.36 -5.05 5.92
N ILE A 52 -0.89 -3.84 5.82
CA ILE A 52 -2.21 -3.57 5.27
C ILE A 52 -2.04 -2.72 4.01
N VAL A 53 -2.52 -3.21 2.89
CA VAL A 53 -2.57 -2.47 1.63
C VAL A 53 -3.97 -1.91 1.45
N GLY A 54 -4.08 -0.60 1.29
CA GLY A 54 -5.38 0.07 1.26
C GLY A 54 -5.89 0.35 2.67
N TRP A 55 -5.13 1.11 3.44
CA TRP A 55 -5.44 1.51 4.81
C TRP A 55 -6.38 2.72 4.81
N TYR A 56 -7.12 2.91 5.88
CA TYR A 56 -8.07 4.01 6.03
C TYR A 56 -7.58 5.09 7.01
N GLY A 57 -6.34 5.03 7.41
CA GLY A 57 -5.73 5.99 8.32
C GLY A 57 -5.82 5.59 9.79
N ILE A 58 -4.88 6.10 10.58
CA ILE A 58 -4.85 5.87 12.05
C ILE A 58 -6.11 6.45 12.69
N LYS A 59 -6.61 7.58 12.18
CA LYS A 59 -7.84 8.22 12.67
C LYS A 59 -9.11 7.65 12.03
N GLY A 60 -9.00 6.76 11.04
CA GLY A 60 -10.13 6.14 10.36
C GLY A 60 -10.84 7.05 9.36
N ASP A 61 -10.24 8.14 8.93
CA ASP A 61 -10.82 9.17 8.06
C ASP A 61 -10.02 9.43 6.77
N ALA A 62 -8.98 8.66 6.52
CA ALA A 62 -8.18 8.78 5.31
C ALA A 62 -8.74 7.93 4.17
N LEU A 63 -8.50 8.36 2.94
CA LEU A 63 -8.83 7.60 1.75
C LEU A 63 -7.72 6.57 1.46
N SER A 64 -8.09 5.35 1.13
CA SER A 64 -7.13 4.30 0.77
C SER A 64 -6.43 4.60 -0.54
N VAL A 65 -7.13 5.18 -1.50
CA VAL A 65 -6.58 5.65 -2.79
C VAL A 65 -7.36 6.89 -3.22
N GLU A 66 -6.64 7.89 -3.67
CA GLU A 66 -7.22 9.05 -4.34
C GLU A 66 -6.38 9.35 -5.57
N ALA A 67 -6.99 9.29 -6.74
CA ALA A 67 -6.32 9.42 -8.02
C ALA A 67 -6.77 10.67 -8.76
N GLU A 68 -5.82 11.31 -9.45
CA GLU A 68 -6.09 12.36 -10.42
C GLU A 68 -5.77 11.82 -11.82
N ILE A 69 -6.73 11.94 -12.73
CA ILE A 69 -6.59 11.52 -14.12
C ILE A 69 -6.62 12.76 -14.98
N THR A 70 -5.53 12.99 -15.71
CA THR A 70 -5.40 14.11 -16.63
C THR A 70 -5.40 13.63 -18.08
N SER A 71 -6.22 14.27 -18.91
CA SER A 71 -6.23 14.02 -20.33
C SER A 71 -5.12 14.84 -21.01
N ALA A 72 -4.29 14.18 -21.80
CA ALA A 72 -3.22 14.83 -22.56
C ALA A 72 -3.69 15.13 -23.99
N GLY A 73 -4.62 16.09 -24.17
CA GLY A 73 -5.04 16.57 -25.48
C GLY A 73 -6.46 16.23 -25.90
N LEU A 74 -6.79 16.52 -27.17
CA LEU A 74 -8.14 16.39 -27.74
C LEU A 74 -8.44 15.00 -28.31
N THR A 75 -7.53 14.05 -28.18
CA THR A 75 -7.68 12.71 -28.72
C THR A 75 -8.05 11.69 -27.64
N ALA A 76 -8.69 10.60 -28.04
CA ALA A 76 -9.12 9.52 -27.13
C ALA A 76 -7.94 8.65 -26.65
N HIS A 77 -6.85 9.28 -26.21
CA HIS A 77 -5.73 8.58 -25.62
C HIS A 77 -5.97 8.30 -24.15
N PRO A 78 -5.36 7.24 -23.57
CA PRO A 78 -5.41 7.00 -22.14
C PRO A 78 -4.96 8.22 -21.36
N GLY A 79 -5.64 8.52 -20.27
CA GLY A 79 -5.26 9.59 -19.36
C GLY A 79 -4.03 9.23 -18.55
N ARG A 80 -3.23 10.21 -18.17
CA ARG A 80 -2.21 10.03 -17.14
C ARG A 80 -2.90 9.99 -15.79
N GLU A 81 -2.57 8.98 -15.02
CA GLU A 81 -3.12 8.75 -13.70
C GLU A 81 -2.02 8.85 -12.65
N VAL A 82 -2.22 9.71 -11.65
CA VAL A 82 -1.29 9.87 -10.52
C VAL A 82 -2.07 9.66 -9.24
N TYR A 83 -1.60 8.77 -8.39
CA TYR A 83 -2.24 8.47 -7.11
C TYR A 83 -1.23 7.93 -6.10
N ALA A 84 -1.67 7.83 -4.85
CA ALA A 84 -0.93 7.14 -3.82
C ALA A 84 -1.84 6.11 -3.15
N ILE A 85 -1.31 4.91 -2.91
CA ILE A 85 -2.00 3.88 -2.13
C ILE A 85 -1.55 4.05 -0.69
N LEU A 86 -2.51 4.21 0.23
CA LEU A 86 -2.21 4.29 1.65
C LEU A 86 -2.09 2.88 2.22
N CYS A 87 -0.98 2.63 2.90
CA CYS A 87 -0.67 1.35 3.52
C CYS A 87 -0.31 1.55 4.99
N ALA A 88 -0.28 0.48 5.75
CA ALA A 88 0.17 0.51 7.13
C ALA A 88 0.94 -0.76 7.48
N VAL A 89 1.89 -0.61 8.40
CA VAL A 89 2.54 -1.70 9.10
C VAL A 89 2.13 -1.60 10.57
N MET A 90 1.75 -2.72 11.16
CA MET A 90 1.37 -2.81 12.56
C MET A 90 2.24 -3.84 13.26
N VAL A 91 2.84 -3.46 14.39
CA VAL A 91 3.63 -4.36 15.23
C VAL A 91 3.17 -4.21 16.67
N ARG A 92 2.83 -5.33 17.30
CA ARG A 92 2.49 -5.40 18.71
C ARG A 92 3.56 -6.20 19.44
N ASP A 93 4.07 -5.62 20.53
CA ASP A 93 4.97 -6.30 21.46
C ASP A 93 4.24 -6.52 22.78
N GLY A 94 3.94 -7.78 23.09
CA GLY A 94 3.17 -8.15 24.29
C GLY A 94 3.89 -7.91 25.61
N SER A 95 5.22 -7.72 25.58
CA SER A 95 6.00 -7.39 26.78
C SER A 95 5.93 -5.91 27.13
N GLY A 96 5.35 -5.07 26.28
CA GLY A 96 5.26 -3.63 26.48
C GLY A 96 6.54 -2.87 26.09
N ASP A 97 7.45 -3.49 25.36
CA ASP A 97 8.67 -2.83 24.86
C ASP A 97 8.35 -2.01 23.60
N ILE A 98 8.07 -0.73 23.81
CA ILE A 98 7.72 0.18 22.70
C ILE A 98 8.89 0.40 21.74
N ALA A 99 10.13 0.39 22.24
CA ALA A 99 11.31 0.53 21.39
C ALA A 99 11.47 -0.68 20.48
N ALA A 100 11.24 -1.88 20.97
CA ALA A 100 11.27 -3.10 20.17
C ALA A 100 10.17 -3.09 19.10
N ALA A 101 8.94 -2.71 19.45
CA ALA A 101 7.83 -2.59 18.52
C ALA A 101 8.15 -1.58 17.41
N ARG A 102 8.65 -0.41 17.78
CA ARG A 102 9.04 0.64 16.82
C ARG A 102 10.15 0.17 15.87
N THR A 103 11.21 -0.40 16.40
CA THR A 103 12.34 -0.89 15.60
C THR A 103 11.88 -1.94 14.60
N ARG A 104 11.03 -2.87 15.05
CA ARG A 104 10.50 -3.91 14.17
C ARG A 104 9.58 -3.32 13.10
N ALA A 105 8.73 -2.36 13.45
CA ALA A 105 7.85 -1.69 12.49
C ALA A 105 8.64 -1.00 11.38
N TYR A 106 9.69 -0.27 11.71
CA TYR A 106 10.56 0.35 10.70
C TYR A 106 11.30 -0.68 9.84
N ALA A 107 11.71 -1.80 10.42
CA ALA A 107 12.30 -2.90 9.64
C ALA A 107 11.30 -3.46 8.62
N LEU A 108 10.03 -3.60 8.98
CA LEU A 108 8.98 -4.05 8.06
C LEU A 108 8.72 -3.03 6.95
N VAL A 109 8.71 -1.73 7.26
CA VAL A 109 8.59 -0.68 6.23
C VAL A 109 9.77 -0.72 5.27
N SER A 110 10.98 -0.93 5.78
CA SER A 110 12.18 -1.10 4.95
C SER A 110 12.03 -2.29 3.99
N SER A 111 11.49 -3.40 4.47
CA SER A 111 11.20 -4.58 3.63
C SER A 111 10.13 -4.28 2.58
N CYS A 112 9.09 -3.53 2.93
CA CYS A 112 8.10 -3.06 1.97
C CYS A 112 8.75 -2.19 0.89
N GLY A 113 9.64 -1.29 1.26
CA GLY A 113 10.40 -0.47 0.33
C GLY A 113 11.26 -1.30 -0.62
N SER A 114 11.92 -2.34 -0.11
CA SER A 114 12.71 -3.27 -0.91
C SER A 114 11.84 -4.04 -1.91
N ALA A 115 10.67 -4.49 -1.48
CA ALA A 115 9.71 -5.19 -2.35
C ALA A 115 9.25 -4.29 -3.50
N ILE A 116 8.94 -3.04 -3.23
CA ILE A 116 8.53 -2.06 -4.25
C ILE A 116 9.70 -1.77 -5.20
N ALA A 117 10.91 -1.59 -4.67
CA ALA A 117 12.09 -1.35 -5.48
C ALA A 117 12.40 -2.51 -6.42
N ALA A 118 12.11 -3.74 -6.01
CA ALA A 118 12.29 -4.94 -6.84
C ALA A 118 11.24 -5.06 -7.95
N ASP A 119 10.08 -4.43 -7.80
CA ASP A 119 8.99 -4.45 -8.79
C ASP A 119 8.30 -3.09 -8.84
N GLN A 120 8.99 -2.08 -9.36
CA GLN A 120 8.48 -0.72 -9.44
C GLN A 120 7.30 -0.53 -10.37
N LYS A 121 7.04 -1.51 -11.23
CA LYS A 121 5.88 -1.51 -12.13
C LYS A 121 4.69 -2.25 -11.56
N LEU A 122 4.81 -2.85 -10.39
CA LEU A 122 3.75 -3.61 -9.72
C LEU A 122 3.08 -4.62 -10.67
N GLY A 123 3.90 -5.47 -11.29
CA GLY A 123 3.42 -6.47 -12.26
C GLY A 123 2.98 -5.88 -13.59
N GLY A 124 3.36 -4.65 -13.90
CA GLY A 124 2.98 -3.97 -15.13
C GLY A 124 1.74 -3.08 -14.99
N ALA A 125 1.17 -2.95 -13.79
CA ALA A 125 -0.01 -2.12 -13.55
C ALA A 125 0.29 -0.63 -13.66
N VAL A 126 1.50 -0.20 -13.32
CA VAL A 126 1.93 1.20 -13.30
C VAL A 126 3.26 1.36 -14.03
N MET A 127 3.60 2.59 -14.35
CA MET A 127 4.92 2.93 -14.90
C MET A 127 5.97 2.99 -13.80
N LEU A 128 5.60 3.53 -12.65
CA LEU A 128 6.50 3.70 -11.53
C LEU A 128 5.72 3.74 -10.22
N ALA A 129 6.16 2.93 -9.27
CA ALA A 129 5.76 3.00 -7.88
C ALA A 129 6.99 3.13 -6.99
N ARG A 130 6.84 3.80 -5.86
CA ARG A 130 7.91 3.96 -4.88
C ARG A 130 7.34 4.07 -3.47
N LEU A 131 8.19 3.91 -2.48
CA LEU A 131 7.85 4.23 -1.10
C LEU A 131 7.83 5.75 -0.94
N GLY A 132 6.74 6.27 -0.40
CA GLY A 132 6.56 7.70 -0.18
C GLY A 132 6.58 8.09 1.28
N ARG A 133 5.60 8.89 1.70
CA ARG A 133 5.50 9.39 3.08
C ARG A 133 5.44 8.26 4.09
N VAL A 134 6.14 8.42 5.20
CA VAL A 134 6.17 7.45 6.30
C VAL A 134 5.86 8.19 7.61
N SER A 135 4.88 7.72 8.37
CA SER A 135 4.45 8.35 9.64
C SER A 135 4.22 7.29 10.70
N LEU A 136 4.75 7.53 11.90
CA LEU A 136 4.66 6.62 13.03
C LEU A 136 3.64 7.10 14.06
N ALA A 137 2.80 6.19 14.54
CA ALA A 137 2.00 6.37 15.75
C ALA A 137 2.30 5.23 16.72
N GLN A 138 2.41 5.55 17.99
CA GLN A 138 2.72 4.60 19.04
C GLN A 138 1.70 4.69 20.17
N SER A 139 1.35 3.55 20.75
CA SER A 139 0.48 3.48 21.93
C SER A 139 0.85 2.29 22.81
N GLN A 140 0.40 2.33 24.04
CA GLN A 140 0.48 1.19 24.96
C GLN A 140 -0.89 0.96 25.59
N ASP A 141 -1.26 -0.30 25.72
CA ASP A 141 -2.47 -0.73 26.41
C ASP A 141 -2.21 -2.04 27.18
N GLU A 142 -3.26 -2.65 27.69
CA GLU A 142 -3.19 -3.92 28.42
C GLU A 142 -2.66 -5.08 27.56
N PHE A 143 -2.67 -4.96 26.24
CA PHE A 143 -2.18 -5.97 25.30
C PHE A 143 -0.72 -5.76 24.90
N GLY A 144 -0.07 -4.72 25.38
CA GLY A 144 1.32 -4.40 25.14
C GLY A 144 1.54 -3.10 24.38
N ALA A 145 2.75 -2.97 23.82
CA ALA A 145 3.13 -1.84 22.99
C ALA A 145 2.66 -2.05 21.55
N LEU A 146 2.14 -0.99 20.94
CA LEU A 146 1.71 -0.99 19.55
C LEU A 146 2.44 0.11 18.77
N ALA A 147 3.08 -0.25 17.67
CA ALA A 147 3.62 0.68 16.70
C ALA A 147 2.88 0.51 15.39
N VAL A 148 2.33 1.60 14.87
CA VAL A 148 1.68 1.65 13.57
C VAL A 148 2.43 2.65 12.71
N ILE A 149 2.88 2.23 11.55
CA ILE A 149 3.50 3.12 10.57
C ILE A 149 2.59 3.17 9.36
N GLU A 150 2.05 4.35 9.07
CA GLU A 150 1.39 4.61 7.79
C GLU A 150 2.45 4.98 6.77
N PHE A 151 2.31 4.45 5.56
CA PHE A 151 3.13 4.87 4.44
C PHE A 151 2.32 4.91 3.17
N THR A 152 2.73 5.76 2.25
CA THR A 152 2.11 5.87 0.95
C THR A 152 2.98 5.19 -0.11
N VAL A 153 2.32 4.68 -1.15
CA VAL A 153 2.97 4.17 -2.35
C VAL A 153 2.51 5.04 -3.53
N PRO A 154 3.23 6.15 -3.80
CA PRO A 154 2.94 6.97 -4.97
C PRO A 154 3.10 6.17 -6.25
N CYS A 155 2.12 6.28 -7.14
CA CYS A 155 2.06 5.58 -8.41
C CYS A 155 1.84 6.58 -9.55
N ASP A 156 2.53 6.34 -10.65
CA ASP A 156 2.38 7.07 -11.90
C ASP A 156 2.03 6.05 -12.99
N ALA A 157 0.92 6.25 -13.69
CA ALA A 157 0.39 5.27 -14.62
C ALA A 157 -0.36 5.94 -15.77
N PHE A 158 -0.62 5.17 -16.80
CA PHE A 158 -1.65 5.49 -17.78
C PHE A 158 -2.88 4.61 -17.53
N THR A 159 -4.07 5.20 -17.66
CA THR A 159 -5.33 4.45 -17.56
C THR A 159 -5.40 3.34 -18.62
N GLY A 160 -6.21 2.33 -18.37
CA GLY A 160 -6.44 1.25 -19.34
C GLY A 160 -5.42 0.13 -19.34
N ARG A 161 -4.59 0.07 -18.33
CA ARG A 161 -3.62 -1.03 -18.17
C ARG A 161 -4.04 -2.06 -17.13
#